data_10b3d24847632cff7d08099257e517dd
#
_entry.id   10b3d24847632cff7d08099257e517dd
#
_cell.length_a   1.000
_cell.length_b   1.000
_cell.length_c   1.000
_cell.angle_alpha   90.00
_cell.angle_beta   90.00
_cell.angle_gamma   90.00
#
_symmetry.space_group_name_H-M   'P 1'
#
loop_
_entity.id
_entity.type
_entity.pdbx_description
1 polymer ?
#
loop_
_entity_poly.entity_id
_entity_poly.type
_entity_poly.pdbx_seq_one_letter_code
_entity_poly.pdbx_strand_id
1 'polypeptide(L)'
;MKKLIFISKGMEEGDAAAYIEKMADQLKADFQRHDLEDFISSPTNHSLSEQWVFFKWPLTRETEELLDVLKLGHYIIYDNKQGHDSEFISYLERDSSLICPIDTSRDFRFHIPLLRSALETKSEIGRKDLAEVGESLNDMIQFSLEELQRVKRLHEKVVPMKNDNFKGVQILSKFAAGEGAGGEFFDIVKGEQEVLLLLTNTSSYVASSIILSHFEKLRAYQTFGLTRIKSFVNELSAELKDLELLDTKNSDSLQILVAKIDLSKMKIEGFQFGKTELISSKGHFLSSNEIPLSKEFLDQAEFSFDLERGERLVISSPGVRKNCGGFMDSKKYEDFVKERLPLGPRELLNEVYFQLKKKRESDFLQFDASVIYLEVDKNVIIEV
;
A
#
# COMPACT_ATOMS: atom_id res chain seq x y z
N MET A 1 6.30 30.91 -24.06
CA MET A 1 5.34 29.78 -24.05
C MET A 1 6.17 28.54 -23.72
N LYS A 2 5.79 27.78 -22.71
CA LYS A 2 6.55 26.61 -22.24
C LYS A 2 6.54 25.54 -23.30
N LYS A 3 7.66 24.82 -23.49
CA LYS A 3 7.81 23.81 -24.55
C LYS A 3 8.15 22.45 -23.94
N LEU A 4 7.46 21.41 -24.38
CA LEU A 4 7.80 20.01 -24.14
C LEU A 4 8.48 19.47 -25.39
N ILE A 5 9.69 19.00 -25.26
CA ILE A 5 10.49 18.45 -26.37
C ILE A 5 10.69 16.97 -26.13
N PHE A 6 10.21 16.16 -27.08
CA PHE A 6 10.48 14.74 -27.08
C PHE A 6 11.57 14.41 -28.11
N ILE A 7 12.63 13.80 -27.65
CA ILE A 7 13.77 13.41 -28.48
C ILE A 7 13.70 11.89 -28.70
N SER A 8 13.64 11.50 -29.98
CA SER A 8 13.55 10.09 -30.39
C SER A 8 14.61 9.76 -31.45
N LYS A 9 15.00 8.50 -31.51
CA LYS A 9 15.83 7.95 -32.59
C LYS A 9 14.91 7.15 -33.50
N GLY A 10 14.32 7.80 -34.54
CA GLY A 10 13.46 7.17 -35.53
C GLY A 10 11.94 7.22 -35.24
N MET A 11 11.15 6.65 -36.20
CA MET A 11 9.67 6.75 -36.17
C MET A 11 8.98 5.75 -35.21
N GLU A 12 9.67 4.77 -34.66
CA GLU A 12 9.06 3.66 -33.91
C GLU A 12 8.56 4.02 -32.51
N GLU A 13 8.74 5.27 -32.06
CA GLU A 13 8.40 5.71 -30.70
C GLU A 13 7.06 6.47 -30.63
N GLY A 14 6.14 6.20 -31.56
CA GLY A 14 4.88 6.93 -31.70
C GLY A 14 4.00 6.98 -30.44
N ASP A 15 3.95 5.89 -29.67
CA ASP A 15 3.13 5.81 -28.47
C ASP A 15 3.66 6.72 -27.33
N ALA A 16 4.98 6.80 -27.16
CA ALA A 16 5.59 7.68 -26.17
C ALA A 16 5.41 9.15 -26.56
N ALA A 17 5.59 9.50 -27.83
CA ALA A 17 5.35 10.84 -28.33
C ALA A 17 3.89 11.27 -28.14
N ALA A 18 2.93 10.39 -28.48
CA ALA A 18 1.50 10.66 -28.28
C ALA A 18 1.13 10.82 -26.80
N TYR A 19 1.82 10.14 -25.89
CA TYR A 19 1.63 10.30 -24.46
C TYR A 19 2.08 11.70 -24.00
N ILE A 20 3.25 12.16 -24.44
CA ILE A 20 3.78 13.51 -24.10
C ILE A 20 2.94 14.60 -24.75
N GLU A 21 2.45 14.42 -25.97
CA GLU A 21 1.56 15.36 -26.65
C GLU A 21 0.27 15.59 -25.84
N LYS A 22 -0.36 14.52 -25.35
CA LYS A 22 -1.54 14.63 -24.46
C LYS A 22 -1.23 15.39 -23.17
N MET A 23 -0.04 15.19 -22.59
CA MET A 23 0.38 15.96 -21.43
C MET A 23 0.58 17.43 -21.77
N ALA A 24 1.17 17.75 -22.92
CA ALA A 24 1.38 19.12 -23.39
C ALA A 24 0.05 19.85 -23.57
N ASP A 25 -0.95 19.22 -24.17
CA ASP A 25 -2.30 19.76 -24.33
C ASP A 25 -2.93 20.13 -22.99
N GLN A 26 -2.85 19.24 -22.00
CA GLN A 26 -3.37 19.48 -20.65
C GLN A 26 -2.64 20.64 -19.93
N LEU A 27 -1.35 20.76 -20.17
CA LEU A 27 -0.50 21.81 -19.57
C LEU A 27 -0.56 23.13 -20.36
N LYS A 28 -1.24 23.18 -21.51
CA LYS A 28 -1.25 24.29 -22.46
C LYS A 28 0.18 24.71 -22.85
N ALA A 29 1.03 23.72 -23.09
CA ALA A 29 2.41 23.87 -23.51
C ALA A 29 2.56 23.51 -24.99
N ASP A 30 3.57 24.06 -25.65
CA ASP A 30 3.92 23.72 -27.02
C ASP A 30 4.65 22.37 -27.03
N PHE A 31 4.22 21.41 -27.88
CA PHE A 31 4.86 20.12 -28.03
C PHE A 31 5.72 20.13 -29.31
N GLN A 32 6.96 19.68 -29.16
CA GLN A 32 7.89 19.54 -30.29
C GLN A 32 8.57 18.16 -30.23
N ARG A 33 8.64 17.52 -31.38
CA ARG A 33 9.39 16.27 -31.54
C ARG A 33 10.64 16.55 -32.38
N HIS A 34 11.78 16.12 -31.90
CA HIS A 34 13.05 16.22 -32.59
C HIS A 34 13.66 14.85 -32.80
N ASP A 35 14.33 14.65 -33.93
CA ASP A 35 15.25 13.53 -34.08
C ASP A 35 16.53 13.81 -33.29
N LEU A 36 17.15 12.75 -32.76
CA LEU A 36 18.36 12.89 -31.94
C LEU A 36 19.51 13.55 -32.72
N GLU A 37 19.68 13.20 -34.00
CA GLU A 37 20.74 13.75 -34.85
C GLU A 37 20.53 15.24 -35.14
N ASP A 38 19.29 15.65 -35.39
CA ASP A 38 18.91 17.06 -35.59
C ASP A 38 19.12 17.88 -34.31
N PHE A 39 18.80 17.30 -33.15
CA PHE A 39 18.97 17.96 -31.87
C PHE A 39 20.46 18.16 -31.52
N ILE A 40 21.30 17.14 -31.79
CA ILE A 40 22.76 17.25 -31.60
C ILE A 40 23.38 18.28 -32.54
N SER A 41 22.91 18.36 -33.80
CA SER A 41 23.47 19.26 -34.81
C SER A 41 23.12 20.73 -34.57
N SER A 42 22.08 21.04 -33.82
CA SER A 42 21.59 22.40 -33.61
C SER A 42 21.50 22.83 -32.14
N PRO A 43 22.50 22.62 -31.29
CA PRO A 43 22.39 22.85 -29.84
C PRO A 43 22.27 24.33 -29.42
N THR A 44 22.55 25.25 -30.31
CA THR A 44 22.73 26.67 -29.94
C THR A 44 21.47 27.53 -30.01
N ASN A 45 20.41 27.04 -30.60
CA ASN A 45 19.15 27.83 -30.77
C ASN A 45 18.14 27.61 -29.63
N HIS A 46 18.45 26.82 -28.64
CA HIS A 46 17.53 26.48 -27.58
C HIS A 46 17.90 27.20 -26.28
N SER A 47 17.17 28.25 -25.94
CA SER A 47 17.13 28.75 -24.56
C SER A 47 16.55 27.64 -23.68
N LEU A 48 17.44 26.78 -23.14
CA LEU A 48 17.07 25.57 -22.39
C LEU A 48 16.33 25.85 -21.07
N SER A 49 16.22 27.12 -20.67
CA SER A 49 15.59 27.54 -19.43
C SER A 49 14.05 27.36 -19.40
N GLU A 50 13.40 27.26 -20.58
CA GLU A 50 11.95 27.10 -20.69
C GLU A 50 11.53 25.78 -21.38
N GLN A 51 12.46 24.86 -21.55
CA GLN A 51 12.23 23.63 -22.31
C GLN A 51 12.33 22.40 -21.40
N TRP A 52 11.46 21.46 -21.62
CA TRP A 52 11.45 20.16 -20.95
C TRP A 52 11.75 19.07 -21.95
N VAL A 53 12.80 18.32 -21.69
CA VAL A 53 13.32 17.33 -22.61
C VAL A 53 12.99 15.94 -22.08
N PHE A 54 12.41 15.14 -22.94
CA PHE A 54 11.96 13.77 -22.64
C PHE A 54 12.69 12.78 -23.55
N PHE A 55 13.19 11.72 -22.95
CA PHE A 55 13.81 10.60 -23.66
C PHE A 55 13.09 9.30 -23.31
N LYS A 56 13.03 8.35 -24.25
CA LYS A 56 12.47 7.04 -23.99
C LYS A 56 13.55 6.06 -23.53
N TRP A 57 13.23 5.27 -22.51
CA TRP A 57 14.05 4.13 -22.08
C TRP A 57 13.82 2.90 -22.97
N PRO A 58 14.83 2.07 -23.31
CA PRO A 58 16.25 2.25 -22.93
C PRO A 58 16.94 3.38 -23.72
N LEU A 59 17.88 4.06 -23.07
CA LEU A 59 18.70 5.07 -23.74
C LEU A 59 19.73 4.40 -24.66
N THR A 60 20.01 5.06 -25.79
CA THR A 60 21.16 4.65 -26.61
C THR A 60 22.44 5.23 -26.00
N ARG A 61 23.57 4.60 -26.26
CA ARG A 61 24.87 5.10 -25.83
C ARG A 61 25.12 6.55 -26.25
N GLU A 62 24.71 6.91 -27.44
CA GLU A 62 24.83 8.28 -27.98
C GLU A 62 23.97 9.27 -27.16
N THR A 63 22.78 8.83 -26.72
CA THR A 63 21.90 9.64 -25.87
C THR A 63 22.49 9.82 -24.48
N GLU A 64 23.06 8.79 -23.88
CA GLU A 64 23.76 8.87 -22.59
C GLU A 64 24.96 9.82 -22.66
N GLU A 65 25.81 9.69 -23.67
CA GLU A 65 26.95 10.58 -23.91
C GLU A 65 26.50 12.03 -24.10
N LEU A 66 25.37 12.27 -24.79
CA LEU A 66 24.79 13.61 -24.96
C LEU A 66 24.33 14.18 -23.60
N LEU A 67 23.64 13.42 -22.80
CA LEU A 67 23.14 13.83 -21.48
C LEU A 67 24.28 14.18 -20.54
N ASP A 68 25.36 13.39 -20.53
CA ASP A 68 26.55 13.62 -19.73
C ASP A 68 27.28 14.92 -20.14
N VAL A 69 27.34 15.21 -21.45
CA VAL A 69 27.98 16.43 -21.98
C VAL A 69 27.15 17.67 -21.69
N LEU A 70 25.85 17.60 -21.91
CA LEU A 70 24.96 18.78 -21.79
C LEU A 70 24.59 19.08 -20.35
N LYS A 71 24.69 18.12 -19.43
CA LYS A 71 24.17 18.19 -18.04
C LYS A 71 22.76 18.75 -18.00
N LEU A 72 21.93 18.32 -18.92
CA LEU A 72 20.60 18.81 -19.15
C LEU A 72 19.61 18.09 -18.26
N GLY A 73 18.88 18.85 -17.43
CA GLY A 73 17.76 18.27 -16.68
C GLY A 73 16.72 17.67 -17.63
N HIS A 74 16.46 16.38 -17.51
CA HIS A 74 15.59 15.64 -18.43
C HIS A 74 14.63 14.69 -17.71
N TYR A 75 13.68 14.15 -18.47
CA TYR A 75 12.71 13.17 -18.04
C TYR A 75 12.90 11.88 -18.83
N ILE A 76 12.83 10.74 -18.15
CA ILE A 76 12.87 9.43 -18.81
C ILE A 76 11.46 8.84 -18.86
N ILE A 77 11.03 8.45 -20.05
CA ILE A 77 9.78 7.76 -20.28
C ILE A 77 10.04 6.26 -20.33
N TYR A 78 9.32 5.49 -19.55
CA TYR A 78 9.42 4.04 -19.53
C TYR A 78 8.05 3.37 -19.44
N ASP A 79 7.96 2.11 -19.79
CA ASP A 79 6.75 1.30 -19.65
C ASP A 79 6.97 0.23 -18.57
N ASN A 80 6.31 0.39 -17.44
CA ASN A 80 6.44 -0.51 -16.29
C ASN A 80 5.95 -1.95 -16.61
N LYS A 81 5.16 -2.15 -17.67
CA LYS A 81 4.73 -3.49 -18.10
C LYS A 81 5.89 -4.36 -18.61
N GLN A 82 6.98 -3.75 -19.02
CA GLN A 82 8.18 -4.46 -19.48
C GLN A 82 9.08 -4.94 -18.34
N GLY A 83 8.76 -4.59 -17.07
CA GLY A 83 9.55 -4.91 -15.89
C GLY A 83 10.70 -3.92 -15.66
N HIS A 84 11.17 -3.86 -14.42
CA HIS A 84 12.36 -3.09 -14.07
C HIS A 84 13.60 -3.95 -14.36
N ASP A 85 14.39 -3.60 -15.35
CA ASP A 85 15.70 -4.18 -15.48
C ASP A 85 16.71 -3.51 -14.50
N SER A 86 17.78 -4.21 -14.17
CA SER A 86 18.81 -3.71 -13.25
C SER A 86 19.56 -2.49 -13.81
N GLU A 87 19.57 -2.31 -15.13
CA GLU A 87 20.21 -1.18 -15.80
C GLU A 87 19.39 0.09 -15.62
N PHE A 88 18.05 0.00 -15.70
CA PHE A 88 17.16 1.13 -15.43
C PHE A 88 17.31 1.63 -14.00
N ILE A 89 17.30 0.72 -13.01
CA ILE A 89 17.46 1.09 -11.61
C ILE A 89 18.84 1.75 -11.39
N SER A 90 19.90 1.16 -11.92
CA SER A 90 21.25 1.71 -11.83
C SER A 90 21.37 3.09 -12.49
N TYR A 91 20.66 3.32 -13.60
CA TYR A 91 20.59 4.64 -14.24
C TYR A 91 19.90 5.68 -13.34
N LEU A 92 18.76 5.33 -12.74
CA LEU A 92 18.02 6.23 -11.83
C LEU A 92 18.86 6.65 -10.61
N GLU A 93 19.73 5.78 -10.13
CA GLU A 93 20.62 6.05 -8.99
C GLU A 93 21.85 6.90 -9.35
N ARG A 94 22.31 6.79 -10.59
CA ARG A 94 23.57 7.41 -11.03
C ARG A 94 23.40 8.81 -11.60
N ASP A 95 22.32 9.06 -12.33
CA ASP A 95 22.18 10.29 -13.10
C ASP A 95 21.51 11.42 -12.28
N SER A 96 22.35 12.34 -11.80
CA SER A 96 21.92 13.52 -11.04
C SER A 96 21.18 14.58 -11.89
N SER A 97 21.20 14.46 -13.22
CA SER A 97 20.47 15.36 -14.12
C SER A 97 19.05 14.88 -14.45
N LEU A 98 18.71 13.64 -14.08
CA LEU A 98 17.35 13.13 -14.20
C LEU A 98 16.40 13.84 -13.23
N ILE A 99 15.36 14.45 -13.78
CA ILE A 99 14.35 15.16 -12.99
C ILE A 99 13.30 14.18 -12.45
N CYS A 100 12.74 13.33 -13.32
CA CYS A 100 11.73 12.36 -12.93
C CYS A 100 11.55 11.28 -14.00
N PRO A 101 11.41 10.00 -13.63
CA PRO A 101 10.94 8.96 -14.53
C PRO A 101 9.42 9.07 -14.73
N ILE A 102 8.95 8.84 -15.96
CA ILE A 102 7.54 8.90 -16.37
C ILE A 102 7.08 7.52 -16.85
N ASP A 103 6.17 6.92 -16.11
CA ASP A 103 5.61 5.62 -16.41
C ASP A 103 4.41 5.74 -17.38
N THR A 104 4.59 5.32 -18.63
CA THR A 104 3.54 5.36 -19.65
C THR A 104 2.48 4.29 -19.49
N SER A 105 2.68 3.31 -18.63
CA SER A 105 1.63 2.34 -18.29
C SER A 105 0.50 2.96 -17.47
N ARG A 106 0.73 4.14 -16.88
CA ARG A 106 -0.24 4.92 -16.12
C ARG A 106 -0.94 5.97 -16.97
N ASP A 107 -2.12 6.40 -16.54
CA ASP A 107 -2.79 7.54 -17.18
C ASP A 107 -1.91 8.80 -17.06
N PHE A 108 -1.76 9.53 -18.18
CA PHE A 108 -0.91 10.74 -18.24
C PHE A 108 -1.32 11.80 -17.21
N ARG A 109 -2.59 11.86 -16.82
CA ARG A 109 -3.11 12.77 -15.79
C ARG A 109 -2.44 12.58 -14.43
N PHE A 110 -1.91 11.38 -14.16
CA PHE A 110 -1.16 11.11 -12.94
C PHE A 110 0.12 11.95 -12.84
N HIS A 111 0.78 12.22 -13.97
CA HIS A 111 2.04 12.99 -14.01
C HIS A 111 1.84 14.52 -14.11
N ILE A 112 0.62 14.99 -14.43
CA ILE A 112 0.33 16.41 -14.59
C ILE A 112 0.64 17.27 -13.36
N PRO A 113 0.25 16.89 -12.12
CA PRO A 113 0.57 17.67 -10.92
C PRO A 113 2.08 17.81 -10.70
N LEU A 114 2.83 16.74 -10.93
CA LEU A 114 4.28 16.69 -10.76
C LEU A 114 4.98 17.59 -11.77
N LEU A 115 4.57 17.52 -13.04
CA LEU A 115 5.08 18.38 -14.08
C LEU A 115 4.69 19.85 -13.86
N ARG A 116 3.48 20.14 -13.38
CA ARG A 116 3.04 21.49 -13.06
C ARG A 116 3.86 22.09 -11.93
N SER A 117 4.12 21.35 -10.86
CA SER A 117 4.98 21.77 -9.76
C SER A 117 6.40 22.10 -10.26
N ALA A 118 6.97 21.24 -11.09
CA ALA A 118 8.28 21.50 -11.69
C ALA A 118 8.29 22.73 -12.64
N LEU A 119 7.14 23.05 -13.29
CA LEU A 119 6.98 24.27 -14.09
C LEU A 119 6.98 25.54 -13.27
N GLU A 120 6.29 25.53 -12.15
CA GLU A 120 6.19 26.70 -11.27
C GLU A 120 7.53 26.98 -10.61
N THR A 121 8.25 25.94 -10.21
CA THR A 121 9.57 26.06 -9.57
C THR A 121 10.65 26.55 -10.54
N LYS A 122 10.64 26.11 -11.81
CA LYS A 122 11.64 26.52 -12.82
C LYS A 122 11.60 28.01 -13.19
N SER A 123 10.48 28.70 -12.95
CA SER A 123 10.36 30.12 -13.25
C SER A 123 11.14 31.03 -12.29
N GLU A 124 11.55 30.53 -11.13
CA GLU A 124 12.19 31.32 -10.07
C GLU A 124 13.66 30.94 -9.80
N ILE A 125 14.16 29.80 -10.32
CA ILE A 125 15.42 29.22 -9.87
C ILE A 125 16.40 28.98 -11.03
N GLY A 126 17.60 29.54 -10.93
CA GLY A 126 18.69 29.33 -11.88
C GLY A 126 19.32 27.93 -11.79
N ARG A 127 20.09 27.55 -12.81
CA ARG A 127 20.65 26.19 -13.04
C ARG A 127 21.39 25.53 -11.87
N LYS A 128 21.87 26.26 -10.88
CA LYS A 128 22.53 25.72 -9.68
C LYS A 128 21.53 25.08 -8.72
N ASP A 129 20.31 25.54 -8.76
CA ASP A 129 19.30 25.19 -7.76
C ASP A 129 18.55 23.89 -8.11
N LEU A 130 18.63 23.38 -9.36
CA LEU A 130 17.91 22.16 -9.76
C LEU A 130 18.55 20.87 -9.23
N ALA A 131 19.89 20.84 -9.12
CA ALA A 131 20.58 19.72 -8.43
C ALA A 131 20.30 19.78 -6.93
N GLU A 132 20.34 20.99 -6.32
CA GLU A 132 19.99 21.19 -4.91
C GLU A 132 18.49 20.91 -4.63
N VAL A 133 17.59 21.21 -5.59
CA VAL A 133 16.15 20.88 -5.46
C VAL A 133 15.92 19.38 -5.63
N GLY A 134 16.67 18.69 -6.51
CA GLY A 134 16.61 17.21 -6.63
C GLY A 134 17.12 16.52 -5.38
N GLU A 135 18.25 16.96 -4.83
CA GLU A 135 18.75 16.50 -3.53
C GLU A 135 17.77 16.86 -2.42
N SER A 136 17.23 18.09 -2.38
CA SER A 136 16.24 18.52 -1.40
C SER A 136 14.93 17.74 -1.50
N LEU A 137 14.48 17.35 -2.69
CA LEU A 137 13.29 16.53 -2.86
C LEU A 137 13.54 15.08 -2.40
N ASN A 138 14.71 14.54 -2.73
CA ASN A 138 15.12 13.21 -2.27
C ASN A 138 15.31 13.18 -0.75
N ASP A 139 15.92 14.21 -0.19
CA ASP A 139 16.05 14.41 1.27
C ASP A 139 14.68 14.56 1.93
N MET A 140 13.74 15.26 1.30
CA MET A 140 12.36 15.42 1.82
C MET A 140 11.59 14.10 1.75
N ILE A 141 11.78 13.30 0.70
CA ILE A 141 11.21 11.94 0.60
C ILE A 141 11.83 11.04 1.66
N GLN A 142 13.14 11.04 1.81
CA GLN A 142 13.84 10.26 2.84
C GLN A 142 13.42 10.71 4.24
N PHE A 143 13.38 12.00 4.50
CA PHE A 143 12.88 12.55 5.75
C PHE A 143 11.44 12.12 6.03
N SER A 144 10.55 12.18 5.02
CA SER A 144 9.16 11.74 5.17
C SER A 144 9.04 10.26 5.46
N LEU A 145 9.89 9.43 4.83
CA LEU A 145 9.97 7.99 5.10
C LEU A 145 10.50 7.70 6.51
N GLU A 146 11.53 8.42 6.94
CA GLU A 146 12.07 8.31 8.30
C GLU A 146 11.07 8.75 9.36
N GLU A 147 10.35 9.86 9.14
CA GLU A 147 9.28 10.32 10.04
C GLU A 147 8.12 9.30 10.09
N LEU A 148 7.76 8.72 8.96
CA LEU A 148 6.75 7.68 8.93
C LEU A 148 7.18 6.42 9.71
N GLN A 149 8.42 5.98 9.53
CA GLN A 149 9.01 4.90 10.32
C GLN A 149 9.07 5.26 11.80
N ARG A 150 9.39 6.52 12.12
CA ARG A 150 9.38 7.02 13.48
C ARG A 150 7.99 6.99 14.10
N VAL A 151 6.95 7.40 13.34
CA VAL A 151 5.55 7.29 13.77
C VAL A 151 5.16 5.83 13.99
N LYS A 152 5.52 4.92 13.09
CA LYS A 152 5.30 3.47 13.27
C LYS A 152 5.97 2.94 14.54
N ARG A 153 7.23 3.35 14.82
CA ARG A 153 7.96 2.98 16.05
C ARG A 153 7.29 3.53 17.31
N LEU A 154 6.83 4.77 17.25
CA LEU A 154 6.10 5.37 18.35
C LEU A 154 4.79 4.63 18.60
N HIS A 155 4.05 4.31 17.55
CA HIS A 155 2.81 3.52 17.66
C HIS A 155 3.08 2.15 18.29
N GLU A 156 4.12 1.43 17.85
CA GLU A 156 4.51 0.13 18.42
C GLU A 156 4.90 0.25 19.90
N LYS A 157 5.56 1.36 20.30
CA LYS A 157 5.97 1.59 21.71
C LYS A 157 4.85 2.08 22.59
N VAL A 158 3.95 2.93 22.07
CA VAL A 158 2.87 3.54 22.84
C VAL A 158 1.68 2.59 22.99
N VAL A 159 1.47 1.71 22.00
CA VAL A 159 0.38 0.71 22.02
C VAL A 159 0.94 -0.68 21.74
N PRO A 160 1.86 -1.19 22.61
CA PRO A 160 2.48 -2.48 22.38
C PRO A 160 1.47 -3.65 22.40
N MET A 161 0.44 -3.52 23.22
CA MET A 161 -0.72 -4.42 23.29
C MET A 161 -1.94 -3.64 23.75
N LYS A 162 -3.01 -3.67 22.99
CA LYS A 162 -4.30 -3.13 23.39
C LYS A 162 -5.15 -4.26 23.96
N ASN A 163 -5.67 -4.05 25.16
CA ASN A 163 -6.54 -5.01 25.84
C ASN A 163 -7.90 -4.37 26.06
N ASP A 164 -8.88 -4.86 25.32
CA ASP A 164 -10.26 -4.41 25.38
C ASP A 164 -11.13 -5.51 26.01
N ASN A 165 -11.90 -5.16 27.05
CA ASN A 165 -12.84 -6.05 27.68
C ASN A 165 -14.27 -5.62 27.35
N PHE A 166 -15.01 -6.53 26.77
CA PHE A 166 -16.41 -6.39 26.44
C PHE A 166 -17.24 -7.36 27.28
N LYS A 167 -18.58 -7.23 27.28
CA LYS A 167 -19.45 -8.15 28.01
C LYS A 167 -19.25 -9.58 27.49
N GLY A 168 -18.56 -10.41 28.27
CA GLY A 168 -18.31 -11.82 27.96
C GLY A 168 -17.23 -12.10 26.91
N VAL A 169 -16.50 -11.09 26.45
CA VAL A 169 -15.42 -11.25 25.46
C VAL A 169 -14.23 -10.37 25.83
N GLN A 170 -13.05 -10.94 25.88
CA GLN A 170 -11.77 -10.22 25.98
C GLN A 170 -11.08 -10.23 24.62
N ILE A 171 -10.61 -9.07 24.19
CA ILE A 171 -9.83 -8.94 22.95
C ILE A 171 -8.48 -8.33 23.28
N LEU A 172 -7.42 -9.02 22.89
CA LEU A 172 -6.06 -8.52 22.99
C LEU A 172 -5.46 -8.42 21.59
N SER A 173 -4.96 -7.25 21.24
CA SER A 173 -4.36 -7.01 19.92
C SER A 173 -2.93 -6.50 20.05
N LYS A 174 -2.10 -6.86 19.09
CA LYS A 174 -0.70 -6.42 18.99
C LYS A 174 -0.37 -6.13 17.53
N PHE A 175 0.33 -5.02 17.33
CA PHE A 175 0.92 -4.60 16.06
C PHE A 175 2.44 -4.61 16.18
N ALA A 176 3.13 -4.99 15.12
CA ALA A 176 4.55 -4.78 14.96
C ALA A 176 4.84 -4.19 13.59
N ALA A 177 5.64 -3.14 13.58
CA ALA A 177 6.01 -2.42 12.37
C ALA A 177 7.00 -3.21 11.51
N GLY A 178 6.83 -3.14 10.20
CA GLY A 178 7.76 -3.64 9.19
C GLY A 178 8.60 -2.52 8.58
N GLU A 179 9.71 -2.90 7.96
CA GLU A 179 10.59 -1.98 7.23
C GLU A 179 9.94 -1.49 5.93
N GLY A 180 9.11 -2.35 5.31
CA GLY A 180 8.46 -2.04 4.04
C GLY A 180 7.45 -0.89 4.12
N ALA A 181 7.29 -0.18 2.99
CA ALA A 181 6.17 0.72 2.80
C ALA A 181 4.87 -0.09 2.78
N GLY A 182 3.82 0.44 3.38
CA GLY A 182 2.51 -0.21 3.41
C GLY A 182 1.72 0.20 4.64
N GLY A 183 0.41 0.01 4.56
CA GLY A 183 -0.54 0.38 5.59
C GLY A 183 -1.29 -0.85 6.09
N GLU A 184 -0.71 -1.58 7.03
CA GLU A 184 -1.49 -2.52 7.81
C GLU A 184 -2.02 -1.79 9.04
N PHE A 185 -3.30 -1.89 9.27
CA PHE A 185 -3.91 -1.40 10.49
C PHE A 185 -5.11 -2.26 10.88
N PHE A 186 -5.46 -2.20 12.15
CA PHE A 186 -6.69 -2.76 12.67
C PHE A 186 -7.38 -1.74 13.57
N ASP A 187 -8.69 -1.88 13.69
CA ASP A 187 -9.45 -1.17 14.72
C ASP A 187 -10.53 -2.06 15.31
N ILE A 188 -10.85 -1.79 16.58
CA ILE A 188 -11.84 -2.51 17.38
C ILE A 188 -12.77 -1.48 17.97
N VAL A 189 -14.02 -1.51 17.53
CA VAL A 189 -15.04 -0.51 17.90
C VAL A 189 -16.13 -1.16 18.72
N LYS A 190 -16.44 -0.56 19.87
CA LYS A 190 -17.54 -0.99 20.75
C LYS A 190 -18.85 -0.37 20.28
N GLY A 191 -19.85 -1.21 19.99
CA GLY A 191 -21.25 -0.84 19.88
C GLY A 191 -22.02 -1.09 21.19
N GLU A 192 -23.34 -1.06 21.14
CA GLU A 192 -24.17 -1.32 22.32
C GLU A 192 -24.07 -2.77 22.81
N GLN A 193 -24.30 -3.72 21.92
CA GLN A 193 -24.20 -5.18 22.18
C GLN A 193 -23.38 -5.89 21.12
N GLU A 194 -22.54 -5.15 20.40
CA GLU A 194 -21.75 -5.64 19.31
C GLU A 194 -20.33 -5.07 19.40
N VAL A 195 -19.39 -5.78 18.84
CA VAL A 195 -18.01 -5.31 18.62
C VAL A 195 -17.74 -5.41 17.14
N LEU A 196 -17.31 -4.32 16.52
CA LEU A 196 -16.85 -4.29 15.12
C LEU A 196 -15.34 -4.45 15.09
N LEU A 197 -14.86 -5.35 14.26
CA LEU A 197 -13.45 -5.59 13.99
C LEU A 197 -13.14 -5.20 12.55
N LEU A 198 -12.06 -4.48 12.37
CA LEU A 198 -11.45 -4.21 11.07
C LEU A 198 -9.98 -4.61 11.12
N LEU A 199 -9.53 -5.35 10.14
CA LEU A 199 -8.11 -5.64 9.91
C LEU A 199 -7.83 -5.48 8.42
N THR A 200 -6.86 -4.66 8.07
CA THR A 200 -6.51 -4.34 6.68
C THR A 200 -5.03 -4.46 6.43
N ASN A 201 -4.67 -4.83 5.21
CA ASN A 201 -3.30 -4.80 4.71
C ASN A 201 -3.32 -4.29 3.26
N THR A 202 -2.63 -3.19 3.01
CA THR A 202 -2.47 -2.62 1.68
C THR A 202 -1.07 -2.01 1.53
N SER A 203 -0.55 -2.00 0.31
CA SER A 203 0.71 -1.31 -0.01
C SER A 203 0.53 0.19 -0.30
N SER A 204 -0.72 0.69 -0.32
CA SER A 204 -1.06 2.06 -0.67
C SER A 204 -1.56 2.85 0.54
N TYR A 205 -0.86 3.93 0.90
CA TYR A 205 -1.32 4.86 1.95
C TYR A 205 -2.61 5.59 1.56
N VAL A 206 -2.82 5.84 0.26
CA VAL A 206 -4.05 6.44 -0.24
C VAL A 206 -5.22 5.49 -0.02
N ALA A 207 -5.06 4.20 -0.36
CA ALA A 207 -6.07 3.19 -0.07
C ALA A 207 -6.35 3.08 1.44
N SER A 208 -5.31 3.11 2.30
CA SER A 208 -5.48 3.12 3.76
C SER A 208 -6.33 4.30 4.23
N SER A 209 -6.08 5.50 3.71
CA SER A 209 -6.83 6.70 4.08
C SER A 209 -8.29 6.62 3.68
N ILE A 210 -8.58 6.06 2.50
CA ILE A 210 -9.95 5.86 2.01
C ILE A 210 -10.67 4.82 2.88
N ILE A 211 -10.01 3.71 3.19
CA ILE A 211 -10.58 2.68 4.07
C ILE A 211 -10.93 3.28 5.44
N LEU A 212 -10.02 4.06 6.04
CA LEU A 212 -10.26 4.73 7.31
C LEU A 212 -11.45 5.69 7.22
N SER A 213 -11.55 6.49 6.15
CA SER A 213 -12.66 7.43 5.94
C SER A 213 -14.02 6.71 5.88
N HIS A 214 -14.09 5.59 5.16
CA HIS A 214 -15.31 4.77 5.12
C HIS A 214 -15.60 4.09 6.45
N PHE A 215 -14.55 3.63 7.14
CA PHE A 215 -14.69 2.97 8.43
C PHE A 215 -15.16 3.93 9.52
N GLU A 216 -14.72 5.18 9.51
CA GLU A 216 -15.23 6.22 10.43
C GLU A 216 -16.75 6.46 10.23
N LYS A 217 -17.26 6.39 9.00
CA LYS A 217 -18.70 6.45 8.75
C LYS A 217 -19.41 5.24 9.37
N LEU A 218 -18.85 4.04 9.22
CA LEU A 218 -19.40 2.81 9.82
C LEU A 218 -19.34 2.86 11.35
N ARG A 219 -18.24 3.36 11.91
CA ARG A 219 -18.01 3.53 13.35
C ARG A 219 -19.04 4.48 14.01
N ALA A 220 -19.55 5.47 13.28
CA ALA A 220 -20.52 6.42 13.79
C ALA A 220 -21.87 5.77 14.15
N TYR A 221 -22.14 4.53 13.71
CA TYR A 221 -23.34 3.80 14.10
C TYR A 221 -23.16 3.12 15.46
N GLN A 222 -24.26 3.00 16.20
CA GLN A 222 -24.27 2.26 17.48
C GLN A 222 -24.44 0.75 17.31
N THR A 223 -24.98 0.33 16.14
CA THR A 223 -25.18 -1.07 15.79
C THR A 223 -24.58 -1.39 14.42
N PHE A 224 -23.96 -2.55 14.29
CA PHE A 224 -23.17 -2.97 13.13
C PHE A 224 -23.84 -4.14 12.37
N GLY A 225 -25.11 -3.97 11.98
CA GLY A 225 -25.82 -5.01 11.22
C GLY A 225 -25.06 -5.43 9.95
N LEU A 226 -25.13 -6.72 9.60
CA LEU A 226 -24.43 -7.28 8.43
C LEU A 226 -24.72 -6.50 7.13
N THR A 227 -25.94 -5.98 6.96
CA THR A 227 -26.32 -5.14 5.83
C THR A 227 -25.46 -3.86 5.75
N ARG A 228 -25.14 -3.23 6.90
CA ARG A 228 -24.28 -2.04 6.93
C ARG A 228 -22.86 -2.36 6.57
N ILE A 229 -22.36 -3.51 7.04
CA ILE A 229 -21.03 -4.00 6.66
C ILE A 229 -20.98 -4.30 5.16
N LYS A 230 -22.04 -4.89 4.58
CA LYS A 230 -22.16 -5.07 3.12
C LYS A 230 -22.14 -3.72 2.36
N SER A 231 -22.86 -2.71 2.86
CA SER A 231 -22.84 -1.37 2.27
C SER A 231 -21.44 -0.75 2.31
N PHE A 232 -20.78 -0.83 3.47
CA PHE A 232 -19.40 -0.39 3.64
C PHE A 232 -18.46 -1.04 2.61
N VAL A 233 -18.50 -2.37 2.45
CA VAL A 233 -17.66 -3.10 1.49
C VAL A 233 -17.98 -2.66 0.05
N ASN A 234 -19.25 -2.49 -0.29
CA ASN A 234 -19.67 -2.06 -1.62
C ASN A 234 -19.19 -0.64 -1.95
N GLU A 235 -19.41 0.30 -1.05
CA GLU A 235 -19.00 1.69 -1.23
C GLU A 235 -17.48 1.81 -1.33
N LEU A 236 -16.77 1.12 -0.44
CA LEU A 236 -15.30 1.08 -0.45
C LEU A 236 -14.75 0.48 -1.74
N SER A 237 -15.30 -0.66 -2.19
CA SER A 237 -14.82 -1.31 -3.41
C SER A 237 -15.09 -0.47 -4.66
N ALA A 238 -16.21 0.26 -4.71
CA ALA A 238 -16.54 1.16 -5.79
C ALA A 238 -15.56 2.34 -5.86
N GLU A 239 -15.35 3.03 -4.73
CA GLU A 239 -14.44 4.19 -4.69
C GLU A 239 -12.98 3.81 -5.00
N LEU A 240 -12.49 2.69 -4.44
CA LEU A 240 -11.13 2.23 -4.72
C LEU A 240 -10.95 1.79 -6.18
N LYS A 241 -12.00 1.24 -6.81
CA LYS A 241 -12.01 0.89 -8.23
C LYS A 241 -12.00 2.13 -9.11
N ASP A 242 -12.82 3.12 -8.79
CA ASP A 242 -12.91 4.38 -9.54
C ASP A 242 -11.59 5.18 -9.48
N LEU A 243 -10.82 5.01 -8.41
CA LEU A 243 -9.49 5.61 -8.23
C LEU A 243 -8.34 4.73 -8.76
N GLU A 244 -8.66 3.59 -9.39
CA GLU A 244 -7.68 2.64 -9.92
C GLU A 244 -6.70 2.09 -8.85
N LEU A 245 -7.12 2.09 -7.58
CA LEU A 245 -6.34 1.59 -6.44
C LEU A 245 -6.58 0.11 -6.16
N LEU A 246 -7.58 -0.50 -6.81
CA LEU A 246 -7.86 -1.94 -6.75
C LEU A 246 -7.35 -2.62 -8.00
N ASP A 247 -6.40 -3.52 -7.83
CA ASP A 247 -6.12 -4.54 -8.83
C ASP A 247 -7.09 -5.71 -8.64
N THR A 248 -8.15 -5.75 -9.44
CA THR A 248 -9.17 -6.82 -9.38
C THR A 248 -8.63 -8.19 -9.76
N LYS A 249 -7.40 -8.28 -10.27
CA LYS A 249 -6.71 -9.53 -10.64
C LYS A 249 -5.71 -9.98 -9.58
N ASN A 250 -5.31 -9.10 -8.68
CA ASN A 250 -4.31 -9.38 -7.64
C ASN A 250 -4.88 -9.09 -6.25
N SER A 251 -5.28 -10.14 -5.54
CA SER A 251 -5.78 -10.05 -4.16
C SER A 251 -4.72 -9.54 -3.16
N ASP A 252 -3.45 -9.48 -3.54
CA ASP A 252 -2.36 -9.03 -2.68
C ASP A 252 -2.27 -7.50 -2.54
N SER A 253 -2.89 -6.75 -3.45
CA SER A 253 -2.86 -5.28 -3.43
C SER A 253 -3.63 -4.67 -2.26
N LEU A 254 -4.75 -5.30 -1.89
CA LEU A 254 -5.57 -4.92 -0.74
C LEU A 254 -6.24 -6.15 -0.15
N GLN A 255 -6.08 -6.30 1.15
CA GLN A 255 -6.67 -7.39 1.92
C GLN A 255 -7.42 -6.79 3.11
N ILE A 256 -8.63 -7.27 3.35
CA ILE A 256 -9.49 -6.73 4.40
C ILE A 256 -10.31 -7.86 5.05
N LEU A 257 -10.35 -7.83 6.37
CA LEU A 257 -11.34 -8.55 7.17
C LEU A 257 -12.14 -7.51 7.93
N VAL A 258 -13.45 -7.53 7.74
CA VAL A 258 -14.39 -6.73 8.52
C VAL A 258 -15.43 -7.66 9.11
N ALA A 259 -15.57 -7.65 10.43
CA ALA A 259 -16.46 -8.56 11.14
C ALA A 259 -17.13 -7.87 12.32
N LYS A 260 -18.30 -8.33 12.68
CA LYS A 260 -18.95 -8.00 13.95
C LYS A 260 -19.03 -9.22 14.85
N ILE A 261 -18.95 -8.98 16.14
CA ILE A 261 -19.25 -9.96 17.18
C ILE A 261 -20.52 -9.50 17.87
N ASP A 262 -21.56 -10.28 17.79
CA ASP A 262 -22.80 -10.10 18.55
C ASP A 262 -22.58 -10.67 19.95
N LEU A 263 -22.51 -9.80 20.96
CA LEU A 263 -22.23 -10.19 22.35
C LEU A 263 -23.43 -10.85 23.06
N SER A 264 -24.64 -10.67 22.54
CA SER A 264 -25.84 -11.31 23.08
C SER A 264 -25.98 -12.76 22.59
N LYS A 265 -25.70 -12.97 21.31
CA LYS A 265 -25.81 -14.28 20.65
C LYS A 265 -24.51 -15.05 20.65
N MET A 266 -23.40 -14.42 21.05
CA MET A 266 -22.04 -14.96 20.91
C MET A 266 -21.80 -15.50 19.50
N LYS A 267 -21.94 -14.63 18.53
CA LYS A 267 -21.78 -14.94 17.11
C LYS A 267 -20.82 -13.99 16.46
N ILE A 268 -19.89 -14.47 15.64
CA ILE A 268 -19.06 -13.66 14.77
C ILE A 268 -19.52 -13.82 13.32
N GLU A 269 -19.66 -12.73 12.61
CA GLU A 269 -20.04 -12.74 11.20
C GLU A 269 -19.43 -11.54 10.48
N GLY A 270 -19.08 -11.71 9.20
CA GLY A 270 -18.43 -10.65 8.44
C GLY A 270 -17.95 -11.10 7.07
N PHE A 271 -16.97 -10.37 6.55
CA PHE A 271 -16.40 -10.58 5.23
C PHE A 271 -14.89 -10.64 5.31
N GLN A 272 -14.33 -11.59 4.56
CA GLN A 272 -12.89 -11.76 4.41
C GLN A 272 -12.51 -11.70 2.93
N PHE A 273 -11.66 -10.74 2.58
CA PHE A 273 -11.04 -10.62 1.26
C PHE A 273 -9.53 -10.72 1.43
N GLY A 274 -8.93 -11.72 0.78
CA GLY A 274 -7.48 -11.94 0.82
C GLY A 274 -7.01 -12.86 1.95
N LYS A 275 -5.76 -12.71 2.37
CA LYS A 275 -4.97 -13.72 3.10
C LYS A 275 -4.96 -13.54 4.63
N THR A 276 -6.01 -12.98 5.22
CA THR A 276 -6.19 -12.99 6.69
C THR A 276 -6.54 -14.40 7.15
N GLU A 277 -5.99 -14.86 8.26
CA GLU A 277 -6.28 -16.18 8.83
C GLU A 277 -6.95 -16.04 10.19
N LEU A 278 -7.94 -16.90 10.46
CA LEU A 278 -8.58 -17.05 11.76
C LEU A 278 -8.46 -18.50 12.21
N ILE A 279 -7.96 -18.72 13.42
CA ILE A 279 -7.74 -20.03 14.02
C ILE A 279 -8.42 -20.06 15.38
N SER A 280 -9.30 -21.03 15.62
CA SER A 280 -10.03 -21.21 16.87
C SER A 280 -9.61 -22.47 17.63
N SER A 281 -9.72 -22.41 18.96
CA SER A 281 -9.56 -23.59 19.85
C SER A 281 -10.67 -24.62 19.71
N LYS A 282 -11.79 -24.28 19.07
CA LYS A 282 -12.96 -25.14 18.86
C LYS A 282 -13.08 -25.64 17.42
N GLY A 283 -12.09 -25.33 16.60
CA GLY A 283 -12.00 -25.84 15.23
C GLY A 283 -12.57 -24.91 14.16
N HIS A 284 -13.11 -23.75 14.52
CA HIS A 284 -13.42 -22.73 13.52
C HIS A 284 -12.13 -22.27 12.85
N PHE A 285 -12.16 -22.19 11.54
CA PHE A 285 -11.01 -21.83 10.73
C PHE A 285 -11.42 -21.03 9.51
N LEU A 286 -10.83 -19.85 9.33
CA LEU A 286 -10.86 -19.13 8.07
C LEU A 286 -9.45 -19.21 7.48
N SER A 287 -9.34 -19.94 6.38
CA SER A 287 -8.10 -20.00 5.63
C SER A 287 -7.87 -18.71 4.86
N SER A 288 -6.62 -18.42 4.61
CA SER A 288 -6.24 -17.44 3.59
C SER A 288 -6.91 -17.77 2.27
N ASN A 289 -7.52 -16.78 1.64
CA ASN A 289 -8.17 -16.91 0.34
C ASN A 289 -7.58 -15.91 -0.66
N GLU A 290 -7.92 -16.05 -1.92
CA GLU A 290 -7.50 -15.15 -3.00
C GLU A 290 -8.68 -14.34 -3.55
N ILE A 291 -9.74 -14.19 -2.77
CA ILE A 291 -10.94 -13.43 -3.13
C ILE A 291 -10.55 -11.94 -3.13
N PRO A 292 -10.59 -11.24 -4.27
CA PRO A 292 -10.31 -9.82 -4.33
C PRO A 292 -11.49 -9.03 -3.74
N LEU A 293 -11.21 -7.84 -3.22
CA LEU A 293 -12.25 -6.94 -2.74
C LEU A 293 -13.12 -6.49 -3.91
N SER A 294 -14.33 -7.03 -4.00
CA SER A 294 -15.30 -6.66 -5.02
C SER A 294 -16.71 -7.03 -4.57
N LYS A 295 -17.67 -6.21 -4.99
CA LYS A 295 -19.10 -6.49 -4.81
C LYS A 295 -19.53 -7.85 -5.36
N GLU A 296 -18.89 -8.32 -6.43
CA GLU A 296 -19.23 -9.58 -7.12
C GLU A 296 -18.90 -10.82 -6.27
N PHE A 297 -17.99 -10.68 -5.32
CA PHE A 297 -17.50 -11.79 -4.47
C PHE A 297 -18.00 -11.73 -3.03
N LEU A 298 -18.95 -10.85 -2.71
CA LEU A 298 -19.47 -10.69 -1.34
C LEU A 298 -19.95 -12.01 -0.72
N ASP A 299 -20.76 -12.76 -1.46
CA ASP A 299 -21.31 -14.03 -0.94
C ASP A 299 -20.25 -15.10 -0.72
N GLN A 300 -19.13 -15.05 -1.46
CA GLN A 300 -17.99 -15.95 -1.29
C GLN A 300 -17.08 -15.52 -0.13
N ALA A 301 -17.03 -14.22 0.15
CA ALA A 301 -16.25 -13.62 1.21
C ALA A 301 -16.95 -13.63 2.57
N GLU A 302 -18.27 -13.87 2.59
CA GLU A 302 -19.06 -13.89 3.81
C GLU A 302 -18.73 -15.11 4.65
N PHE A 303 -18.57 -14.90 5.96
CA PHE A 303 -18.45 -15.95 6.93
C PHE A 303 -19.30 -15.70 8.17
N SER A 304 -19.69 -16.78 8.83
CA SER A 304 -20.45 -16.71 10.07
C SER A 304 -20.27 -18.00 10.87
N PHE A 305 -20.04 -17.88 12.17
CA PHE A 305 -20.05 -18.99 13.10
C PHE A 305 -20.36 -18.55 14.53
N ASP A 306 -20.90 -19.47 15.32
CA ASP A 306 -21.22 -19.23 16.73
C ASP A 306 -19.95 -19.41 17.58
N LEU A 307 -19.81 -18.56 18.60
CA LEU A 307 -18.71 -18.59 19.54
C LEU A 307 -19.11 -19.38 20.79
N GLU A 308 -18.28 -20.35 21.15
CA GLU A 308 -18.52 -21.18 22.33
C GLU A 308 -17.91 -20.56 23.59
N ARG A 309 -18.46 -20.93 24.76
CA ARG A 309 -17.89 -20.53 26.05
C ARG A 309 -16.46 -21.04 26.22
N GLY A 310 -15.56 -20.17 26.61
CA GLY A 310 -14.14 -20.47 26.75
C GLY A 310 -13.41 -20.65 25.43
N GLU A 311 -14.04 -20.35 24.31
CA GLU A 311 -13.40 -20.38 23.00
C GLU A 311 -12.36 -19.27 22.89
N ARG A 312 -11.25 -19.62 22.25
CA ARG A 312 -10.13 -18.73 21.98
C ARG A 312 -9.88 -18.69 20.48
N LEU A 313 -9.75 -17.47 19.95
CA LEU A 313 -9.50 -17.25 18.53
C LEU A 313 -8.27 -16.38 18.36
N VAL A 314 -7.53 -16.65 17.30
CA VAL A 314 -6.42 -15.81 16.82
C VAL A 314 -6.71 -15.42 15.39
N ILE A 315 -6.75 -14.11 15.15
CA ILE A 315 -6.86 -13.52 13.81
C ILE A 315 -5.50 -12.93 13.48
N SER A 316 -4.93 -13.35 12.35
CA SER A 316 -3.60 -12.96 11.92
C SER A 316 -3.66 -12.25 10.58
N SER A 317 -2.98 -11.13 10.50
CA SER A 317 -2.85 -10.40 9.24
C SER A 317 -1.97 -11.14 8.24
N PRO A 318 -2.07 -10.81 6.96
CA PRO A 318 -1.18 -11.31 5.92
C PRO A 318 0.30 -11.06 6.18
N GLY A 319 0.62 -9.96 6.87
CA GLY A 319 2.00 -9.63 7.23
C GLY A 319 2.63 -10.63 8.19
N VAL A 320 1.84 -11.25 9.07
CA VAL A 320 2.32 -12.35 9.92
C VAL A 320 2.86 -13.48 9.05
N ARG A 321 2.10 -13.89 8.02
CA ARG A 321 2.49 -14.97 7.11
C ARG A 321 3.71 -14.59 6.25
N LYS A 322 3.70 -13.39 5.72
CA LYS A 322 4.82 -12.87 4.92
C LYS A 322 6.14 -12.87 5.72
N ASN A 323 6.08 -12.52 7.02
CA ASN A 323 7.26 -12.55 7.90
C ASN A 323 7.69 -13.96 8.30
N CYS A 324 6.81 -14.95 8.29
CA CYS A 324 7.18 -16.35 8.53
C CYS A 324 8.12 -16.88 7.45
N GLY A 325 8.02 -16.33 6.21
CA GLY A 325 8.85 -16.77 5.09
C GLY A 325 8.68 -18.26 4.79
N GLY A 326 9.65 -18.85 4.09
CA GLY A 326 9.59 -20.26 3.73
C GLY A 326 9.82 -21.26 4.87
N PHE A 327 10.04 -20.80 6.11
CA PHE A 327 10.28 -21.71 7.25
C PHE A 327 8.99 -22.18 7.96
N MET A 328 7.86 -21.50 7.71
CA MET A 328 6.57 -21.86 8.30
C MET A 328 5.47 -21.71 7.25
N ASP A 329 5.05 -22.81 6.62
CA ASP A 329 3.88 -22.82 5.74
C ASP A 329 2.57 -22.63 6.54
N SER A 330 1.42 -22.49 5.84
CA SER A 330 0.13 -22.26 6.48
C SER A 330 -0.20 -23.30 7.52
N LYS A 331 0.03 -24.59 7.23
CA LYS A 331 -0.27 -25.67 8.13
C LYS A 331 0.60 -25.64 9.39
N LYS A 332 1.89 -25.39 9.23
CA LYS A 332 2.81 -25.26 10.37
C LYS A 332 2.47 -24.05 11.24
N TYR A 333 2.02 -22.95 10.65
CA TYR A 333 1.56 -21.79 11.41
C TYR A 333 0.27 -22.10 12.16
N GLU A 334 -0.68 -22.76 11.53
CA GLU A 334 -1.92 -23.21 12.16
C GLU A 334 -1.64 -24.15 13.34
N ASP A 335 -0.79 -25.16 13.14
CA ASP A 335 -0.38 -26.10 14.20
C ASP A 335 0.33 -25.36 15.34
N PHE A 336 1.24 -24.44 15.00
CA PHE A 336 1.96 -23.62 15.97
C PHE A 336 1.00 -22.78 16.84
N VAL A 337 -0.02 -22.14 16.23
CA VAL A 337 -1.02 -21.36 16.95
C VAL A 337 -1.89 -22.28 17.82
N LYS A 338 -2.39 -23.39 17.27
CA LYS A 338 -3.24 -24.36 17.99
C LYS A 338 -2.57 -24.91 19.25
N GLU A 339 -1.28 -25.26 19.17
CA GLU A 339 -0.51 -25.73 20.32
C GLU A 339 -0.40 -24.66 21.43
N ARG A 340 -0.47 -23.39 21.07
CA ARG A 340 -0.28 -22.25 21.98
C ARG A 340 -1.56 -21.58 22.42
N LEU A 341 -2.70 -21.90 21.81
CA LEU A 341 -4.00 -21.42 22.26
C LEU A 341 -4.31 -21.67 23.75
N PRO A 342 -3.82 -22.78 24.37
CA PRO A 342 -3.96 -22.97 25.83
C PRO A 342 -3.17 -21.99 26.68
N LEU A 343 -2.14 -21.32 26.14
CA LEU A 343 -1.38 -20.29 26.85
C LEU A 343 -2.26 -19.08 27.15
N GLY A 344 -1.80 -18.23 28.08
CA GLY A 344 -2.43 -16.94 28.29
C GLY A 344 -2.31 -16.02 27.05
N PRO A 345 -3.26 -15.08 26.87
CA PRO A 345 -3.29 -14.22 25.66
C PRO A 345 -1.98 -13.46 25.42
N ARG A 346 -1.37 -12.94 26.46
CA ARG A 346 -0.08 -12.21 26.36
C ARG A 346 1.07 -13.14 25.97
N GLU A 347 1.11 -14.35 26.53
CA GLU A 347 2.16 -15.32 26.26
C GLU A 347 2.07 -15.79 24.80
N LEU A 348 0.87 -16.10 24.31
CA LEU A 348 0.65 -16.49 22.94
C LEU A 348 1.12 -15.39 21.97
N LEU A 349 0.67 -14.14 22.16
CA LEU A 349 1.07 -13.03 21.30
C LEU A 349 2.59 -12.81 21.34
N ASN A 350 3.20 -12.87 22.51
CA ASN A 350 4.66 -12.73 22.62
C ASN A 350 5.40 -13.84 21.89
N GLU A 351 4.92 -15.09 21.99
CA GLU A 351 5.52 -16.21 21.30
C GLU A 351 5.41 -16.08 19.78
N VAL A 352 4.24 -15.66 19.26
CA VAL A 352 4.07 -15.37 17.83
C VAL A 352 5.12 -14.34 17.37
N TYR A 353 5.19 -13.19 18.03
CA TYR A 353 6.12 -12.13 17.62
C TYR A 353 7.59 -12.50 17.83
N PHE A 354 7.90 -13.29 18.85
CA PHE A 354 9.24 -13.84 19.03
C PHE A 354 9.65 -14.71 17.84
N GLN A 355 8.76 -15.59 17.37
CA GLN A 355 9.06 -16.42 16.19
C GLN A 355 9.22 -15.59 14.92
N LEU A 356 8.45 -14.51 14.73
CA LEU A 356 8.59 -13.61 13.59
C LEU A 356 9.95 -12.89 13.60
N LYS A 357 10.47 -12.55 14.78
CA LYS A 357 11.74 -11.80 14.95
C LYS A 357 12.98 -12.70 15.03
N LYS A 358 12.84 -13.99 15.38
CA LYS A 358 13.93 -14.92 15.73
C LYS A 358 15.05 -15.05 14.68
N LYS A 359 14.74 -14.87 13.41
CA LYS A 359 15.72 -15.03 12.31
C LYS A 359 16.19 -13.70 11.71
N ARG A 360 15.90 -12.58 12.37
CA ARG A 360 16.22 -11.25 11.85
C ARG A 360 17.31 -10.59 12.66
N GLU A 361 18.23 -9.95 11.94
CA GLU A 361 19.26 -9.09 12.52
C GLU A 361 18.70 -7.68 12.82
N SER A 362 17.60 -7.28 12.15
CA SER A 362 16.94 -6.00 12.35
C SER A 362 15.93 -6.05 13.52
N ASP A 363 15.79 -4.93 14.22
CA ASP A 363 14.75 -4.72 15.24
C ASP A 363 13.33 -4.73 14.66
N PHE A 364 13.19 -4.56 13.34
CA PHE A 364 11.93 -4.52 12.63
C PHE A 364 11.62 -5.83 11.91
N LEU A 365 10.33 -6.05 11.69
CA LEU A 365 9.85 -7.05 10.75
C LEU A 365 10.07 -6.56 9.30
N GLN A 366 9.95 -7.43 8.31
CA GLN A 366 9.99 -7.03 6.90
C GLN A 366 8.66 -6.40 6.48
N PHE A 367 7.57 -6.94 6.97
CA PHE A 367 6.22 -6.49 6.71
C PHE A 367 5.54 -6.13 8.03
N ASP A 368 4.68 -5.13 8.02
CA ASP A 368 3.79 -4.86 9.15
C ASP A 368 3.02 -6.14 9.51
N ALA A 369 2.81 -6.39 10.80
CA ALA A 369 2.12 -7.58 11.26
C ALA A 369 1.19 -7.28 12.43
N SER A 370 -0.07 -7.68 12.31
CA SER A 370 -1.09 -7.56 13.36
C SER A 370 -1.65 -8.91 13.75
N VAL A 371 -1.80 -9.10 15.05
CA VAL A 371 -2.46 -10.28 15.61
C VAL A 371 -3.52 -9.83 16.61
N ILE A 372 -4.73 -10.33 16.44
CA ILE A 372 -5.85 -10.11 17.35
C ILE A 372 -6.19 -11.44 18.00
N TYR A 373 -6.12 -11.49 19.33
CA TYR A 373 -6.56 -12.61 20.13
C TYR A 373 -7.91 -12.27 20.75
N LEU A 374 -8.83 -13.20 20.70
CA LEU A 374 -10.16 -13.09 21.29
C LEU A 374 -10.39 -14.31 22.20
N GLU A 375 -10.93 -14.06 23.40
CA GLU A 375 -11.36 -15.12 24.33
C GLU A 375 -12.79 -14.85 24.80
N VAL A 376 -13.65 -15.86 24.67
CA VAL A 376 -15.00 -15.84 25.20
C VAL A 376 -14.97 -16.29 26.66
N ASP A 377 -15.58 -15.54 27.56
CA ASP A 377 -15.65 -15.90 28.97
C ASP A 377 -16.38 -17.25 29.14
N LYS A 378 -15.83 -18.12 29.99
CA LYS A 378 -16.43 -19.41 30.34
C LYS A 378 -17.77 -19.26 31.05
N ASN A 379 -18.00 -18.14 31.72
CA ASN A 379 -19.18 -17.85 32.52
C ASN A 379 -20.18 -16.93 31.80
N VAL A 380 -19.96 -16.63 30.53
CA VAL A 380 -20.87 -15.76 29.77
C VAL A 380 -22.28 -16.32 29.73
N ILE A 381 -23.28 -15.46 29.92
CA ILE A 381 -24.71 -15.80 29.77
C ILE A 381 -25.05 -15.48 28.30
N ILE A 382 -25.42 -16.51 27.57
CA ILE A 382 -25.87 -16.40 26.17
C ILE A 382 -27.40 -16.34 26.22
N GLU A 383 -27.98 -15.30 25.65
CA GLU A 383 -29.44 -15.21 25.45
C GLU A 383 -29.81 -16.15 24.30
N VAL A 384 -30.63 -17.18 24.59
CA VAL A 384 -31.07 -18.19 23.64
C VAL A 384 -32.33 -17.70 22.92
#